data_da9672dcde6d18b7ea40ef0bda230c41
#
_entry.id   da9672dcde6d18b7ea40ef0bda230c41
#
_cell.length_a   1.000
_cell.length_b   1.000
_cell.length_c   1.000
_cell.angle_alpha   90.00
_cell.angle_beta   90.00
_cell.angle_gamma   90.00
#
_symmetry.space_group_name_H-M   'P 1'
#
loop_
_entity.id
_entity.type
_entity.pdbx_description
1 polymer ?
#
loop_
_entity_poly.entity_id
_entity_poly.type
_entity_poly.pdbx_seq_one_letter_code
_entity_poly.pdbx_strand_id
1 'polypeptide(L)'
;MAEVIANGMKSVQGIEVGIFDLEHIDDEFLAESKAVVFGTPTYYANTCWQIKKWFDESRNYKLEGKIGSVFATADYAQGGADTAILTIINHLMVKGMLVYSGGSALGQPFIHLGAVALKENFEQSKPMFEVFGQRIATKAIELFASK
;
A
#
# COMPACT_ATOMS: atom_id res chain seq x y z
N MET A 1 -10.43 2.64 3.19
CA MET A 1 -9.04 2.94 3.63
C MET A 1 -8.16 3.49 2.50
N ALA A 2 -8.30 3.06 1.26
CA ALA A 2 -7.54 3.65 0.14
C ALA A 2 -7.68 5.18 0.04
N GLU A 3 -8.91 5.71 0.16
CA GLU A 3 -9.14 7.17 0.17
C GLU A 3 -8.45 7.88 1.33
N VAL A 4 -8.40 7.26 2.51
CA VAL A 4 -7.73 7.83 3.69
C VAL A 4 -6.23 7.92 3.46
N ILE A 5 -5.61 6.86 2.92
CA ILE A 5 -4.20 6.86 2.51
C ILE A 5 -3.96 7.96 1.46
N ALA A 6 -4.81 8.03 0.44
CA ALA A 6 -4.68 9.03 -0.62
C ALA A 6 -4.78 10.46 -0.07
N ASN A 7 -5.66 10.73 0.89
CA ASN A 7 -5.75 12.03 1.55
C ASN A 7 -4.46 12.36 2.31
N GLY A 8 -3.90 11.38 3.02
CA GLY A 8 -2.59 11.52 3.66
C GLY A 8 -1.47 11.82 2.64
N MET A 9 -1.45 11.11 1.52
CA MET A 9 -0.47 11.36 0.45
C MET A 9 -0.61 12.76 -0.15
N LYS A 10 -1.85 13.18 -0.46
CA LYS A 10 -2.16 14.51 -1.04
C LYS A 10 -1.82 15.68 -0.13
N SER A 11 -1.70 15.46 1.18
CA SER A 11 -1.26 16.49 2.13
C SER A 11 0.23 16.85 1.98
N VAL A 12 1.00 16.03 1.27
CA VAL A 12 2.41 16.28 0.97
C VAL A 12 2.51 17.05 -0.35
N GLN A 13 3.14 18.21 -0.33
CA GLN A 13 3.24 19.07 -1.50
C GLN A 13 3.95 18.37 -2.67
N GLY A 14 3.41 18.54 -3.88
CA GLY A 14 4.00 18.00 -5.11
C GLY A 14 3.63 16.55 -5.39
N ILE A 15 2.66 15.99 -4.66
CA ILE A 15 2.16 14.62 -4.86
C ILE A 15 0.81 14.64 -5.59
N GLU A 16 0.73 13.90 -6.68
CA GLU A 16 -0.49 13.51 -7.36
C GLU A 16 -0.85 12.06 -6.99
N VAL A 17 -2.14 11.78 -6.78
CA VAL A 17 -2.61 10.44 -6.33
C VAL A 17 -3.81 10.00 -7.15
N GLY A 18 -3.69 8.84 -7.80
CA GLY A 18 -4.79 8.09 -8.38
C GLY A 18 -5.24 6.94 -7.46
N ILE A 19 -6.51 6.60 -7.47
CA ILE A 19 -7.09 5.43 -6.79
C ILE A 19 -7.81 4.61 -7.84
N PHE A 20 -7.45 3.34 -7.95
CA PHE A 20 -7.98 2.42 -8.95
C PHE A 20 -8.38 1.11 -8.28
N ASP A 21 -9.41 0.48 -8.80
CA ASP A 21 -9.65 -0.94 -8.57
C ASP A 21 -8.85 -1.80 -9.57
N LEU A 22 -8.82 -3.11 -9.35
CA LEU A 22 -8.00 -4.01 -10.17
C LEU A 22 -8.54 -4.23 -11.60
N GLU A 23 -9.77 -3.82 -11.88
CA GLU A 23 -10.42 -3.99 -13.18
C GLU A 23 -10.33 -2.71 -14.04
N HIS A 24 -10.08 -1.56 -13.39
CA HIS A 24 -10.09 -0.24 -14.03
C HIS A 24 -8.82 0.56 -13.69
N ILE A 25 -7.66 -0.03 -13.97
CA ILE A 25 -6.37 0.62 -13.75
C ILE A 25 -6.08 1.58 -14.91
N ASP A 26 -5.67 2.80 -14.57
CA ASP A 26 -5.06 3.71 -15.55
C ASP A 26 -3.60 3.31 -15.76
N ASP A 27 -3.34 2.66 -16.89
CA ASP A 27 -2.02 2.10 -17.21
C ASP A 27 -0.94 3.18 -17.36
N GLU A 28 -1.30 4.35 -17.90
CA GLU A 28 -0.37 5.47 -18.06
C GLU A 28 -0.01 6.06 -16.71
N PHE A 29 -1.01 6.31 -15.85
CA PHE A 29 -0.78 6.78 -14.49
C PHE A 29 0.09 5.79 -13.69
N LEU A 30 -0.21 4.49 -13.79
CA LEU A 30 0.59 3.45 -13.12
C LEU A 30 2.03 3.42 -13.64
N ALA A 31 2.22 3.56 -14.96
CA ALA A 31 3.56 3.57 -15.56
C ALA A 31 4.40 4.76 -15.06
N GLU A 32 3.82 5.94 -14.92
CA GLU A 32 4.50 7.16 -14.47
C GLU A 32 4.66 7.26 -12.95
N SER A 33 3.84 6.54 -12.18
CA SER A 33 3.86 6.58 -10.72
C SER A 33 5.24 6.23 -10.15
N LYS A 34 5.60 6.81 -9.01
CA LYS A 34 6.84 6.52 -8.27
C LYS A 34 6.58 5.59 -7.08
N ALA A 35 5.34 5.52 -6.62
CA ALA A 35 4.92 4.65 -5.53
C ALA A 35 3.57 4.01 -5.88
N VAL A 36 3.38 2.76 -5.46
CA VAL A 36 2.11 2.02 -5.58
C VAL A 36 1.77 1.41 -4.23
N VAL A 37 0.54 1.65 -3.78
CA VAL A 37 0.02 1.10 -2.53
C VAL A 37 -1.03 0.05 -2.86
N PHE A 38 -0.80 -1.19 -2.43
CA PHE A 38 -1.72 -2.30 -2.64
C PHE A 38 -2.57 -2.53 -1.40
N GLY A 39 -3.88 -2.64 -1.58
CA GLY A 39 -4.83 -2.92 -0.52
C GLY A 39 -5.53 -4.25 -0.70
N THR A 40 -5.73 -5.00 0.37
CA THR A 40 -6.45 -6.27 0.34
C THR A 40 -7.36 -6.44 1.55
N PRO A 41 -8.56 -7.02 1.40
CA PRO A 41 -9.22 -7.66 2.52
C PRO A 41 -8.47 -8.94 2.90
N THR A 42 -8.62 -9.35 4.16
CA THR A 42 -8.07 -10.61 4.65
C THR A 42 -9.11 -11.72 4.54
N TYR A 43 -8.84 -12.72 3.72
CA TYR A 43 -9.68 -13.90 3.55
C TYR A 43 -8.89 -15.17 3.87
N TYR A 44 -9.40 -16.01 4.79
CA TYR A 44 -8.76 -17.27 5.18
C TYR A 44 -7.28 -17.09 5.52
N ALA A 45 -6.98 -16.08 6.36
CA ALA A 45 -5.63 -15.71 6.79
C ALA A 45 -4.67 -15.35 5.63
N ASN A 46 -5.19 -14.89 4.49
CA ASN A 46 -4.38 -14.52 3.34
C ASN A 46 -5.02 -13.36 2.56
N THR A 47 -4.34 -12.91 1.52
CA THR A 47 -4.87 -11.93 0.57
C THR A 47 -6.05 -12.51 -0.21
N CYS A 48 -6.90 -11.65 -0.80
CA CYS A 48 -7.97 -12.11 -1.67
C CYS A 48 -7.42 -12.64 -3.01
N TRP A 49 -8.17 -13.56 -3.64
CA TRP A 49 -7.73 -14.19 -4.89
C TRP A 49 -7.59 -13.21 -6.07
N GLN A 50 -8.39 -12.13 -6.06
CA GLN A 50 -8.37 -11.13 -7.13
C GLN A 50 -7.01 -10.45 -7.25
N ILE A 51 -6.42 -10.04 -6.13
CA ILE A 51 -5.11 -9.39 -6.16
C ILE A 51 -4.00 -10.40 -6.50
N LYS A 52 -4.13 -11.65 -6.04
CA LYS A 52 -3.21 -12.73 -6.45
C LYS A 52 -3.28 -12.96 -7.96
N LYS A 53 -4.47 -13.04 -8.52
CA LYS A 53 -4.68 -13.16 -9.97
C LYS A 53 -4.03 -11.99 -10.71
N TRP A 54 -4.26 -10.77 -10.23
CA TRP A 54 -3.66 -9.58 -10.84
C TRP A 54 -2.13 -9.69 -10.89
N PHE A 55 -1.47 -10.10 -9.80
CA PHE A 55 -0.02 -10.29 -9.79
C PHE A 55 0.44 -11.37 -10.78
N ASP A 56 -0.28 -12.46 -10.91
CA ASP A 56 0.07 -13.56 -11.83
C ASP A 56 -0.04 -13.11 -13.30
N GLU A 57 -0.99 -12.23 -13.60
CA GLU A 57 -1.26 -11.72 -14.95
C GLU A 57 -0.51 -10.40 -15.26
N SER A 58 0.07 -9.73 -14.28
CA SER A 58 0.66 -8.38 -14.36
C SER A 58 2.05 -8.31 -15.01
N ARG A 59 2.36 -9.20 -15.97
CA ARG A 59 3.69 -9.25 -16.62
C ARG A 59 4.06 -7.97 -17.36
N ASN A 60 3.05 -7.28 -17.89
CA ASN A 60 3.25 -6.06 -18.69
C ASN A 60 3.46 -4.81 -17.85
N TYR A 61 3.16 -4.84 -16.56
CA TYR A 61 3.37 -3.71 -15.68
C TYR A 61 4.81 -3.66 -15.17
N LYS A 62 5.51 -2.58 -15.53
CA LYS A 62 6.88 -2.30 -15.07
C LYS A 62 6.81 -1.62 -13.71
N LEU A 63 7.02 -2.40 -12.65
CA LEU A 63 6.98 -1.93 -11.27
C LEU A 63 8.36 -1.84 -10.63
N GLU A 64 9.39 -2.31 -11.30
CA GLU A 64 10.75 -2.29 -10.78
C GLU A 64 11.21 -0.88 -10.41
N GLY A 65 11.85 -0.76 -9.26
CA GLY A 65 12.38 0.51 -8.75
C GLY A 65 11.34 1.46 -8.14
N LYS A 66 10.03 1.20 -8.29
CA LYS A 66 8.98 1.99 -7.61
C LYS A 66 8.88 1.60 -6.13
N ILE A 67 8.45 2.53 -5.28
CA ILE A 67 8.06 2.19 -3.91
C ILE A 67 6.82 1.29 -3.97
N GLY A 68 6.85 0.18 -3.23
CA GLY A 68 5.71 -0.71 -3.03
C GLY A 68 5.31 -0.74 -1.56
N SER A 69 4.06 -0.43 -1.26
CA SER A 69 3.50 -0.45 0.09
C SER A 69 2.23 -1.27 0.14
N VAL A 70 1.88 -1.79 1.32
CA VAL A 70 0.72 -2.67 1.46
C VAL A 70 -0.11 -2.28 2.67
N PHE A 71 -1.43 -2.38 2.55
CA PHE A 71 -2.34 -2.34 3.69
C PHE A 71 -3.36 -3.48 3.62
N ALA A 72 -3.92 -3.84 4.76
CA ALA A 72 -4.98 -4.83 4.82
C ALA A 72 -6.15 -4.37 5.69
N THR A 73 -7.32 -4.94 5.42
CA THR A 73 -8.46 -4.90 6.33
C THR A 73 -8.79 -6.33 6.78
N ALA A 74 -9.25 -6.50 8.03
CA ALA A 74 -9.63 -7.78 8.57
C ALA A 74 -10.81 -7.66 9.54
N ASP A 75 -11.57 -8.75 9.68
CA ASP A 75 -12.65 -8.80 10.66
C ASP A 75 -12.13 -8.97 12.09
N TYR A 76 -11.03 -9.69 12.27
CA TYR A 76 -10.51 -10.10 13.58
C TYR A 76 -9.00 -9.84 13.71
N ALA A 77 -8.55 -9.51 14.93
CA ALA A 77 -7.14 -9.25 15.22
C ALA A 77 -6.21 -10.41 14.85
N GLN A 78 -6.63 -11.67 15.11
CA GLN A 78 -5.89 -12.88 14.73
C GLN A 78 -6.36 -13.46 13.38
N GLY A 79 -6.92 -12.64 12.51
CA GLY A 79 -7.47 -13.07 11.21
C GLY A 79 -6.42 -13.36 10.13
N GLY A 80 -5.14 -13.04 10.38
CA GLY A 80 -4.06 -13.26 9.43
C GLY A 80 -3.79 -12.08 8.49
N ALA A 81 -4.10 -10.84 8.90
CA ALA A 81 -3.82 -9.63 8.12
C ALA A 81 -2.33 -9.50 7.79
N ASP A 82 -1.43 -9.83 8.72
CA ASP A 82 0.01 -9.81 8.48
C ASP A 82 0.43 -10.82 7.40
N THR A 83 -0.19 -12.00 7.38
CA THR A 83 0.05 -13.00 6.32
C THR A 83 -0.44 -12.49 4.96
N ALA A 84 -1.59 -11.82 4.91
CA ALA A 84 -2.11 -11.21 3.70
C ALA A 84 -1.14 -10.14 3.16
N ILE A 85 -0.62 -9.27 4.04
CA ILE A 85 0.38 -8.25 3.71
C ILE A 85 1.67 -8.91 3.21
N LEU A 86 2.21 -9.90 3.93
CA LEU A 86 3.44 -10.60 3.54
C LEU A 86 3.32 -11.30 2.18
N THR A 87 2.15 -11.88 1.88
CA THR A 87 1.90 -12.47 0.56
C THR A 87 2.08 -11.44 -0.54
N ILE A 88 1.54 -10.22 -0.37
CA ILE A 88 1.72 -9.15 -1.36
C ILE A 88 3.17 -8.68 -1.37
N ILE A 89 3.82 -8.47 -0.22
CA ILE A 89 5.22 -8.06 -0.13
C ILE A 89 6.13 -9.01 -0.94
N ASN A 90 5.89 -10.32 -0.88
CA ASN A 90 6.64 -11.27 -1.68
C ASN A 90 6.51 -11.01 -3.18
N HIS A 91 5.30 -10.65 -3.67
CA HIS A 91 5.10 -10.28 -5.06
C HIS A 91 5.81 -8.97 -5.42
N LEU A 92 5.78 -7.98 -4.52
CA LEU A 92 6.50 -6.71 -4.72
C LEU A 92 8.00 -6.94 -4.86
N MET A 93 8.59 -7.79 -4.01
CA MET A 93 10.00 -8.17 -4.08
C MET A 93 10.35 -8.84 -5.41
N VAL A 94 9.52 -9.78 -5.88
CA VAL A 94 9.70 -10.44 -7.19
C VAL A 94 9.58 -9.44 -8.35
N LYS A 95 8.72 -8.41 -8.23
CA LYS A 95 8.61 -7.32 -9.21
C LYS A 95 9.75 -6.30 -9.15
N GLY A 96 10.71 -6.45 -8.24
CA GLY A 96 11.84 -5.52 -8.08
C GLY A 96 11.47 -4.17 -7.47
N MET A 97 10.38 -4.11 -6.72
CA MET A 97 9.95 -2.89 -6.03
C MET A 97 10.76 -2.63 -4.76
N LEU A 98 10.85 -1.37 -4.36
CA LEU A 98 11.39 -0.94 -3.08
C LEU A 98 10.28 -1.01 -2.03
N VAL A 99 10.25 -2.10 -1.26
CA VAL A 99 9.20 -2.30 -0.25
C VAL A 99 9.37 -1.31 0.90
N TYR A 100 8.31 -0.57 1.22
CA TYR A 100 8.32 0.45 2.26
C TYR A 100 7.00 0.48 3.04
N SER A 101 7.08 0.37 4.34
CA SER A 101 5.92 0.40 5.25
C SER A 101 5.84 1.67 6.12
N GLY A 102 6.83 2.54 6.01
CA GLY A 102 7.02 3.63 6.97
C GLY A 102 7.72 3.19 8.26
N GLY A 103 7.63 1.92 8.61
CA GLY A 103 8.31 1.33 9.76
C GLY A 103 7.96 1.93 11.12
N SER A 104 8.48 1.33 12.18
CA SER A 104 8.32 1.81 13.55
C SER A 104 9.34 2.88 13.95
N ALA A 105 10.44 3.01 13.22
CA ALA A 105 11.51 3.96 13.53
C ALA A 105 11.08 5.44 13.43
N LEU A 106 10.01 5.73 12.70
CA LEU A 106 9.43 7.08 12.61
C LEU A 106 8.50 7.45 13.79
N GLY A 107 8.43 6.62 14.82
CA GLY A 107 7.57 6.85 15.98
C GLY A 107 6.10 6.48 15.73
N GLN A 108 5.24 7.00 16.60
CA GLN A 108 3.79 6.76 16.52
C GLN A 108 3.16 7.37 15.25
N PRO A 109 2.17 6.68 14.63
CA PRO A 109 1.78 5.29 14.92
C PRO A 109 2.86 4.31 14.45
N PHE A 110 3.06 3.23 15.23
CA PHE A 110 4.00 2.17 14.83
C PHE A 110 3.39 1.30 13.73
N ILE A 111 3.93 1.39 12.53
CA ILE A 111 3.52 0.58 11.39
C ILE A 111 4.67 -0.38 11.08
N HIS A 112 4.42 -1.69 11.13
CA HIS A 112 5.48 -2.67 10.91
C HIS A 112 5.57 -3.11 9.44
N LEU A 113 4.73 -4.04 9.02
CA LEU A 113 4.74 -4.56 7.65
C LEU A 113 3.86 -3.75 6.70
N GLY A 114 2.84 -3.11 7.25
CA GLY A 114 1.83 -2.32 6.57
C GLY A 114 0.75 -1.90 7.54
N ALA A 115 -0.16 -1.03 7.10
CA ALA A 115 -1.27 -0.59 7.92
C ALA A 115 -2.40 -1.64 7.92
N VAL A 116 -2.99 -1.89 9.09
CA VAL A 116 -4.11 -2.83 9.26
C VAL A 116 -5.27 -2.12 9.92
N ALA A 117 -6.48 -2.24 9.34
CA ALA A 117 -7.71 -1.82 9.96
C ALA A 117 -8.59 -3.05 10.27
N LEU A 118 -9.03 -3.15 11.52
CA LEU A 118 -9.97 -4.17 11.94
C LEU A 118 -11.40 -3.61 11.88
N LYS A 119 -12.38 -4.49 11.63
CA LYS A 119 -13.78 -4.12 11.55
C LYS A 119 -14.26 -3.41 12.82
N GLU A 120 -13.86 -3.89 13.99
CA GLU A 120 -14.26 -3.35 15.31
C GLU A 120 -13.74 -1.93 15.58
N ASN A 121 -12.61 -1.54 14.97
CA ASN A 121 -11.97 -0.23 15.18
C ASN A 121 -11.67 0.48 13.86
N PHE A 122 -12.48 0.26 12.84
CA PHE A 122 -12.26 0.76 11.48
C PHE A 122 -12.09 2.28 11.43
N GLU A 123 -13.00 3.03 12.08
CA GLU A 123 -12.96 4.49 12.11
C GLU A 123 -11.75 5.01 12.91
N GLN A 124 -11.43 4.38 14.04
CA GLN A 124 -10.30 4.74 14.89
C GLN A 124 -8.95 4.50 14.21
N SER A 125 -8.91 3.62 13.21
CA SER A 125 -7.70 3.34 12.42
C SER A 125 -7.36 4.42 11.39
N LYS A 126 -8.31 5.25 10.99
CA LYS A 126 -8.13 6.25 9.92
C LYS A 126 -6.91 7.17 10.14
N PRO A 127 -6.65 7.75 11.32
CA PRO A 127 -5.48 8.60 11.52
C PRO A 127 -4.15 7.87 11.24
N MET A 128 -4.06 6.58 11.58
CA MET A 128 -2.89 5.76 11.26
C MET A 128 -2.71 5.59 9.74
N PHE A 129 -3.80 5.37 9.01
CA PHE A 129 -3.78 5.23 7.56
C PHE A 129 -3.41 6.54 6.86
N GLU A 130 -3.86 7.67 7.38
CA GLU A 130 -3.47 8.99 6.87
C GLU A 130 -1.97 9.23 7.05
N VAL A 131 -1.42 8.97 8.24
CA VAL A 131 0.02 9.05 8.50
C VAL A 131 0.81 8.06 7.64
N PHE A 132 0.28 6.86 7.39
CA PHE A 132 0.88 5.90 6.48
C PHE A 132 1.03 6.48 5.07
N GLY A 133 -0.03 7.11 4.54
CA GLY A 133 0.01 7.81 3.25
C GLY A 133 1.04 8.94 3.23
N GLN A 134 1.08 9.78 4.26
CA GLN A 134 2.07 10.88 4.38
C GLN A 134 3.51 10.35 4.34
N ARG A 135 3.80 9.28 5.07
CA ARG A 135 5.15 8.67 5.11
C ARG A 135 5.58 8.13 3.75
N ILE A 136 4.67 7.48 3.02
CA ILE A 136 4.95 6.96 1.67
C ILE A 136 5.22 8.12 0.70
N ALA A 137 4.39 9.15 0.71
CA ALA A 137 4.53 10.31 -0.15
C ALA A 137 5.85 11.06 0.12
N THR A 138 6.17 11.28 1.40
CA THR A 138 7.44 11.90 1.81
C THR A 138 8.63 11.07 1.31
N LYS A 139 8.57 9.75 1.47
CA LYS A 139 9.64 8.86 0.97
C LYS A 139 9.77 8.90 -0.55
N ALA A 140 8.66 9.02 -1.27
CA ALA A 140 8.69 9.17 -2.73
C ALA A 140 9.38 10.47 -3.16
N ILE A 141 9.10 11.59 -2.49
CA ILE A 141 9.81 12.86 -2.72
C ILE A 141 11.30 12.71 -2.43
N GLU A 142 11.67 12.12 -1.28
CA GLU A 142 13.08 11.93 -0.90
C GLU A 142 13.88 11.13 -1.93
N LEU A 143 13.26 10.11 -2.54
CA LEU A 143 13.96 9.21 -3.46
C LEU A 143 13.93 9.68 -4.92
N PHE A 144 12.85 10.36 -5.34
CA PHE A 144 12.59 10.61 -6.76
C PHE A 144 12.47 12.09 -7.14
N ALA A 145 12.40 13.03 -6.18
CA ALA A 145 12.51 14.44 -6.53
C ALA A 145 13.91 14.70 -7.10
N SER A 146 13.95 15.32 -8.26
CA SER A 146 15.22 15.76 -8.87
C SER A 146 15.93 16.71 -7.89
N LYS A 147 17.17 16.39 -7.55
CA LYS A 147 18.04 17.29 -6.76
C LYS A 147 18.43 18.49 -7.62
#